data_e9565056b82ac5fd1b81293d3b939ad7
#
_entry.id   e9565056b82ac5fd1b81293d3b939ad7
#
_cell.length_a   1.000
_cell.length_b   1.000
_cell.length_c   1.000
_cell.angle_alpha   90.00
_cell.angle_beta   90.00
_cell.angle_gamma   90.00
#
_symmetry.space_group_name_H-M   'P 1'
#
loop_
_entity.id
_entity.type
_entity.pdbx_description
1 polymer ?
#
loop_
_entity_poly.entity_id
_entity_poly.type
_entity_poly.pdbx_seq_one_letter_code
_entity_poly.pdbx_strand_id
1 'polypeptide(L)'
;YAESLNVYEEILQKDPNLDDESRKNIQDKISSLQEKIEKLQQQDAAALTSDEISLIKETLAPTQGLDTALDSANAFKELGLYAEALGEYENLIQQDIDPDAFLTNMVDCALKVHSPEEVMKRFQSLLQHKETEKAEKAEVFAAIGAELECHGHSGQAMESYVAAQGLDPKNKIAKERIKALKASMATDSRYDYLINQKMVTTDQLKKAL
;
A
#
# COMPACT_ATOMS: atom_id res chain seq x y z
N TYR A 1 0.58 13.04 -2.11
CA TYR A 1 0.65 14.51 -2.08
C TYR A 1 0.99 15.03 -0.68
N ALA A 2 0.41 14.48 0.41
CA ALA A 2 0.68 14.93 1.78
C ALA A 2 2.15 14.74 2.18
N GLU A 3 2.75 13.60 1.86
CA GLU A 3 4.18 13.35 2.11
C GLU A 3 5.08 14.31 1.32
N SER A 4 4.73 14.58 0.07
CA SER A 4 5.49 15.53 -0.75
C SER A 4 5.38 16.97 -0.20
N LEU A 5 4.22 17.33 0.34
CA LEU A 5 4.00 18.61 0.99
C LEU A 5 4.92 18.78 2.22
N ASN A 6 4.93 17.77 3.10
CA ASN A 6 5.79 17.77 4.29
C ASN A 6 7.27 17.93 3.93
N VAL A 7 7.73 17.23 2.87
CA VAL A 7 9.13 17.35 2.41
C VAL A 7 9.47 18.76 1.94
N TYR A 8 8.59 19.40 1.18
CA TYR A 8 8.84 20.76 0.70
C TYR A 8 8.79 21.79 1.84
N GLU A 9 7.89 21.64 2.81
CA GLU A 9 7.83 22.50 4.01
C GLU A 9 9.09 22.32 4.87
N GLU A 10 9.57 21.08 5.00
CA GLU A 10 10.80 20.78 5.75
C GLU A 10 12.04 21.40 5.10
N ILE A 11 12.13 21.40 3.77
CA ILE A 11 13.21 22.04 3.02
C ILE A 11 13.21 23.55 3.28
N LEU A 12 12.04 24.21 3.25
CA LEU A 12 11.94 25.66 3.54
C LEU A 12 12.34 26.02 4.98
N GLN A 13 12.10 25.11 5.94
CA GLN A 13 12.45 25.34 7.34
C GLN A 13 13.92 25.07 7.64
N LYS A 14 14.52 24.07 7.01
CA LYS A 14 15.87 23.59 7.35
C LYS A 14 16.99 24.29 6.57
N ASP A 15 16.70 24.90 5.42
CA ASP A 15 17.71 25.59 4.63
C ASP A 15 17.49 27.10 4.59
N PRO A 16 18.12 27.87 5.52
CA PRO A 16 18.03 29.33 5.55
C PRO A 16 18.78 30.01 4.39
N ASN A 17 19.66 29.28 3.67
CA ASN A 17 20.50 29.82 2.59
C ASN A 17 19.92 29.59 1.19
N LEU A 18 18.67 29.14 1.09
CA LEU A 18 17.97 29.04 -0.19
C LEU A 18 17.90 30.43 -0.86
N ASP A 19 18.34 30.49 -2.13
CA ASP A 19 18.15 31.69 -2.92
C ASP A 19 16.66 32.01 -3.16
N ASP A 20 16.37 33.27 -3.44
CA ASP A 20 14.98 33.77 -3.55
C ASP A 20 14.20 33.05 -4.67
N GLU A 21 14.85 32.64 -5.75
CA GLU A 21 14.23 31.93 -6.87
C GLU A 21 13.85 30.49 -6.48
N SER A 22 14.76 29.78 -5.81
CA SER A 22 14.51 28.43 -5.30
C SER A 22 13.42 28.42 -4.23
N ARG A 23 13.44 29.41 -3.33
CA ARG A 23 12.42 29.58 -2.29
C ARG A 23 11.03 29.80 -2.90
N LYS A 24 10.92 30.66 -3.90
CA LYS A 24 9.69 30.92 -4.64
C LYS A 24 9.18 29.66 -5.36
N ASN A 25 10.07 28.95 -6.06
CA ASN A 25 9.71 27.71 -6.74
C ASN A 25 9.14 26.64 -5.79
N ILE A 26 9.70 26.51 -4.59
CA ILE A 26 9.23 25.59 -3.57
C ILE A 26 7.86 26.05 -3.03
N GLN A 27 7.68 27.34 -2.77
CA GLN A 27 6.40 27.91 -2.34
C GLN A 27 5.29 27.71 -3.39
N ASP A 28 5.59 27.90 -4.67
CA ASP A 28 4.65 27.66 -5.77
C ASP A 28 4.25 26.16 -5.85
N LYS A 29 5.20 25.25 -5.60
CA LYS A 29 4.91 23.81 -5.51
C LYS A 29 4.06 23.45 -4.29
N ILE A 30 4.34 24.02 -3.13
CA ILE A 30 3.52 23.84 -1.92
C ILE A 30 2.09 24.29 -2.20
N SER A 31 1.91 25.48 -2.76
CA SER A 31 0.58 26.01 -3.08
C SER A 31 -0.17 25.10 -4.08
N SER A 32 0.52 24.61 -5.11
CA SER A 32 -0.07 23.68 -6.09
C SER A 32 -0.44 22.33 -5.46
N LEU A 33 0.34 21.82 -4.51
CA LEU A 33 0.04 20.58 -3.79
C LEU A 33 -1.13 20.77 -2.82
N GLN A 34 -1.18 21.92 -2.12
CA GLN A 34 -2.30 22.27 -1.23
C GLN A 34 -3.61 22.37 -2.01
N GLU A 35 -3.61 23.04 -3.18
CA GLU A 35 -4.79 23.12 -4.05
C GLU A 35 -5.25 21.73 -4.54
N LYS A 36 -4.29 20.83 -4.87
CA LYS A 36 -4.63 19.46 -5.26
C LYS A 36 -5.19 18.64 -4.11
N ILE A 37 -4.64 18.78 -2.90
CA ILE A 37 -5.15 18.13 -1.69
C ILE A 37 -6.56 18.62 -1.39
N GLU A 38 -6.79 19.94 -1.49
CA GLU A 38 -8.11 20.54 -1.26
C GLU A 38 -9.14 20.09 -2.31
N LYS A 39 -8.75 19.99 -3.59
CA LYS A 39 -9.60 19.43 -4.63
C LYS A 39 -9.93 17.97 -4.41
N LEU A 40 -8.97 17.16 -3.95
CA LEU A 40 -9.21 15.76 -3.60
C LEU A 40 -10.14 15.66 -2.39
N GLN A 41 -9.94 16.48 -1.36
CA GLN A 41 -10.83 16.54 -0.19
C GLN A 41 -12.24 17.02 -0.56
N GLN A 42 -12.38 17.91 -1.55
CA GLN A 42 -13.67 18.34 -2.07
C GLN A 42 -14.33 17.28 -2.97
N GLN A 43 -13.55 16.43 -3.65
CA GLN A 43 -14.06 15.25 -4.34
C GLN A 43 -14.49 14.14 -3.35
N ASP A 44 -13.76 14.00 -2.23
CA ASP A 44 -14.18 13.13 -1.11
C ASP A 44 -15.39 13.71 -0.34
N ALA A 45 -15.64 15.03 -0.43
CA ALA A 45 -16.85 15.66 0.13
C ALA A 45 -18.13 15.37 -0.69
N ALA A 46 -17.99 14.78 -1.87
CA ALA A 46 -19.07 14.07 -2.58
C ALA A 46 -19.17 12.60 -2.11
N ALA A 47 -18.53 12.25 -0.99
CA ALA A 47 -18.67 10.95 -0.36
C ALA A 47 -20.15 10.70 -0.03
N LEU A 48 -20.62 9.53 -0.42
CA LEU A 48 -21.97 9.07 -0.13
C LEU A 48 -22.28 9.26 1.36
N THR A 49 -23.45 9.75 1.67
CA THR A 49 -23.90 9.88 3.06
C THR A 49 -24.03 8.51 3.70
N SER A 50 -23.97 8.46 5.04
CA SER A 50 -24.15 7.20 5.78
C SER A 50 -25.45 6.47 5.41
N ASP A 51 -26.51 7.23 5.10
CA ASP A 51 -27.81 6.67 4.71
C ASP A 51 -27.77 6.10 3.28
N GLU A 52 -27.08 6.77 2.35
CA GLU A 52 -26.85 6.25 1.00
C GLU A 52 -25.99 5.00 1.01
N ILE A 53 -24.92 4.99 1.80
CA ILE A 53 -24.08 3.79 1.99
C ILE A 53 -24.91 2.64 2.56
N SER A 54 -25.78 2.91 3.53
CA SER A 54 -26.67 1.88 4.12
C SER A 54 -27.65 1.32 3.10
N LEU A 55 -28.22 2.17 2.25
CA LEU A 55 -29.11 1.76 1.17
C LEU A 55 -28.39 0.94 0.10
N ILE A 56 -27.18 1.33 -0.26
CA ILE A 56 -26.32 0.57 -1.20
C ILE A 56 -25.99 -0.80 -0.60
N LYS A 57 -25.61 -0.87 0.68
CA LYS A 57 -25.36 -2.13 1.39
C LYS A 57 -26.57 -3.05 1.39
N GLU A 58 -27.77 -2.52 1.64
CA GLU A 58 -29.01 -3.29 1.60
C GLU A 58 -29.33 -3.81 0.19
N THR A 59 -29.04 -3.00 -0.83
CA THR A 59 -29.29 -3.34 -2.24
C THR A 59 -28.27 -4.35 -2.78
N LEU A 60 -27.01 -4.26 -2.36
CA LEU A 60 -25.91 -5.14 -2.76
C LEU A 60 -25.71 -6.31 -1.80
N ALA A 61 -26.53 -6.40 -0.71
CA ALA A 61 -26.46 -7.50 0.22
C ALA A 61 -26.56 -8.84 -0.52
N PRO A 62 -25.59 -9.76 -0.36
CA PRO A 62 -25.54 -10.98 -1.12
C PRO A 62 -26.79 -11.83 -0.86
N THR A 63 -27.57 -12.05 -1.91
CA THR A 63 -28.83 -12.83 -1.87
C THR A 63 -28.62 -14.34 -1.82
N GLN A 64 -27.46 -14.83 -1.50
CA GLN A 64 -26.95 -16.22 -1.41
C GLN A 64 -26.07 -16.62 -2.61
N GLY A 65 -24.81 -16.81 -2.34
CA GLY A 65 -23.83 -17.43 -3.23
C GLY A 65 -22.47 -16.73 -3.16
N LEU A 66 -21.42 -17.49 -3.39
CA LEU A 66 -20.04 -17.03 -3.40
C LEU A 66 -19.79 -15.95 -4.45
N ASP A 67 -20.31 -16.16 -5.67
CA ASP A 67 -20.15 -15.23 -6.79
C ASP A 67 -20.79 -13.87 -6.44
N THR A 68 -21.95 -13.88 -5.76
CA THR A 68 -22.64 -12.64 -5.37
C THR A 68 -21.88 -11.86 -4.29
N ALA A 69 -21.18 -12.52 -3.35
CA ALA A 69 -20.38 -11.85 -2.32
C ALA A 69 -19.12 -11.20 -2.91
N LEU A 70 -18.47 -11.87 -3.87
CA LEU A 70 -17.32 -11.32 -4.58
C LEU A 70 -17.76 -10.15 -5.48
N ASP A 71 -18.88 -10.28 -6.17
CA ASP A 71 -19.46 -9.21 -7.00
C ASP A 71 -19.83 -7.99 -6.14
N SER A 72 -20.40 -8.21 -4.94
CA SER A 72 -20.69 -7.12 -4.00
C SER A 72 -19.42 -6.40 -3.55
N ALA A 73 -18.36 -7.15 -3.18
CA ALA A 73 -17.08 -6.58 -2.79
C ALA A 73 -16.46 -5.74 -3.92
N ASN A 74 -16.49 -6.26 -5.15
CA ASN A 74 -16.02 -5.54 -6.33
C ASN A 74 -16.85 -4.29 -6.61
N ALA A 75 -18.18 -4.36 -6.50
CA ALA A 75 -19.07 -3.22 -6.67
C ALA A 75 -18.79 -2.12 -5.65
N PHE A 76 -18.58 -2.46 -4.37
CA PHE A 76 -18.15 -1.48 -3.36
C PHE A 76 -16.81 -0.83 -3.72
N LYS A 77 -15.84 -1.61 -4.20
CA LYS A 77 -14.55 -1.08 -4.66
C LYS A 77 -14.74 -0.08 -5.81
N GLU A 78 -15.56 -0.41 -6.82
CA GLU A 78 -15.83 0.46 -7.98
C GLU A 78 -16.54 1.77 -7.57
N LEU A 79 -17.38 1.72 -6.55
CA LEU A 79 -18.03 2.90 -5.96
C LEU A 79 -17.09 3.72 -5.05
N GLY A 80 -15.84 3.29 -4.84
CA GLY A 80 -14.89 3.95 -3.94
C GLY A 80 -15.16 3.69 -2.45
N LEU A 81 -16.06 2.78 -2.12
CA LEU A 81 -16.40 2.34 -0.76
C LEU A 81 -15.39 1.30 -0.29
N TYR A 82 -14.12 1.70 -0.17
CA TYR A 82 -13.00 0.79 0.06
C TYR A 82 -13.07 0.08 1.42
N ALA A 83 -13.62 0.72 2.45
CA ALA A 83 -13.78 0.11 3.78
C ALA A 83 -14.82 -1.01 3.75
N GLU A 84 -15.92 -0.80 3.04
CA GLU A 84 -16.99 -1.77 2.82
C GLU A 84 -16.51 -2.94 1.98
N ALA A 85 -15.84 -2.64 0.86
CA ALA A 85 -15.22 -3.66 0.01
C ALA A 85 -14.24 -4.54 0.79
N LEU A 86 -13.39 -3.92 1.62
CA LEU A 86 -12.42 -4.65 2.46
C LEU A 86 -13.13 -5.58 3.44
N GLY A 87 -14.21 -5.13 4.08
CA GLY A 87 -15.03 -5.95 4.97
C GLY A 87 -15.61 -7.18 4.28
N GLU A 88 -16.12 -7.03 3.05
CA GLU A 88 -16.64 -8.17 2.28
C GLU A 88 -15.53 -9.15 1.85
N TYR A 89 -14.36 -8.65 1.40
CA TYR A 89 -13.22 -9.53 1.10
C TYR A 89 -12.73 -10.29 2.34
N GLU A 90 -12.72 -9.67 3.52
CA GLU A 90 -12.38 -10.34 4.78
C GLU A 90 -13.39 -11.45 5.13
N ASN A 91 -14.67 -11.21 4.92
CA ASN A 91 -15.72 -12.22 5.08
C ASN A 91 -15.50 -13.42 4.15
N LEU A 92 -15.09 -13.18 2.90
CA LEU A 92 -14.76 -14.26 1.94
C LEU A 92 -13.59 -15.13 2.44
N ILE A 93 -12.54 -14.52 3.00
CA ILE A 93 -11.43 -15.26 3.62
C ILE A 93 -11.93 -16.12 4.80
N GLN A 94 -12.81 -15.59 5.64
CA GLN A 94 -13.36 -16.33 6.78
C GLN A 94 -14.25 -17.51 6.36
N GLN A 95 -14.85 -17.45 5.16
CA GLN A 95 -15.64 -18.52 4.56
C GLN A 95 -14.81 -19.56 3.80
N ASP A 96 -13.49 -19.58 4.00
CA ASP A 96 -12.54 -20.49 3.34
C ASP A 96 -12.50 -20.41 1.82
N ILE A 97 -12.82 -19.24 1.27
CA ILE A 97 -12.71 -18.99 -0.15
C ILE A 97 -11.25 -18.70 -0.51
N ASP A 98 -10.82 -19.24 -1.64
CA ASP A 98 -9.49 -19.03 -2.17
C ASP A 98 -9.24 -17.53 -2.42
N PRO A 99 -8.28 -16.91 -1.72
CA PRO A 99 -8.02 -15.49 -1.85
C PRO A 99 -7.41 -15.10 -3.20
N ASP A 100 -6.86 -16.01 -3.99
CA ASP A 100 -6.20 -15.70 -5.27
C ASP A 100 -7.11 -14.89 -6.21
N ALA A 101 -8.42 -15.14 -6.18
CA ALA A 101 -9.38 -14.46 -7.03
C ALA A 101 -9.57 -12.96 -6.69
N PHE A 102 -9.29 -12.53 -5.46
CA PHE A 102 -9.61 -11.18 -4.98
C PHE A 102 -8.50 -10.50 -4.16
N LEU A 103 -7.38 -11.19 -3.90
CA LEU A 103 -6.33 -10.70 -3.02
C LEU A 103 -5.78 -9.33 -3.47
N THR A 104 -5.53 -9.15 -4.77
CA THR A 104 -5.09 -7.87 -5.34
C THR A 104 -6.07 -6.75 -5.02
N ASN A 105 -7.36 -6.97 -5.25
CA ASN A 105 -8.40 -5.99 -4.96
C ASN A 105 -8.50 -5.69 -3.47
N MET A 106 -8.35 -6.71 -2.63
CA MET A 106 -8.38 -6.58 -1.18
C MET A 106 -7.19 -5.76 -0.66
N VAL A 107 -5.96 -6.02 -1.16
CA VAL A 107 -4.78 -5.23 -0.78
C VAL A 107 -4.91 -3.79 -1.25
N ASP A 108 -5.39 -3.55 -2.48
CA ASP A 108 -5.70 -2.21 -2.98
C ASP A 108 -6.64 -1.45 -2.05
N CYS A 109 -7.77 -2.06 -1.67
CA CYS A 109 -8.74 -1.44 -0.75
C CYS A 109 -8.12 -1.19 0.62
N ALA A 110 -7.36 -2.15 1.14
CA ALA A 110 -6.70 -2.03 2.43
C ALA A 110 -5.71 -0.84 2.46
N LEU A 111 -4.91 -0.64 1.40
CA LEU A 111 -3.96 0.46 1.28
C LEU A 111 -4.64 1.83 1.05
N LYS A 112 -5.92 1.86 0.65
CA LYS A 112 -6.71 3.10 0.58
C LYS A 112 -7.27 3.52 1.93
N VAL A 113 -7.50 2.56 2.84
CA VAL A 113 -8.15 2.77 4.14
C VAL A 113 -7.14 2.82 5.28
N HIS A 114 -6.04 2.08 5.18
CA HIS A 114 -5.08 1.85 6.25
C HIS A 114 -3.65 2.16 5.83
N SER A 115 -2.79 2.42 6.81
CA SER A 115 -1.34 2.48 6.57
C SER A 115 -0.79 1.08 6.21
N PRO A 116 0.33 1.00 5.46
CA PRO A 116 0.93 -0.29 5.10
C PRO A 116 1.26 -1.18 6.30
N GLU A 117 1.64 -0.60 7.45
CA GLU A 117 1.89 -1.31 8.70
C GLU A 117 0.60 -1.92 9.29
N GLU A 118 -0.50 -1.18 9.24
CA GLU A 118 -1.81 -1.66 9.68
C GLU A 118 -2.34 -2.76 8.75
N VAL A 119 -2.14 -2.61 7.44
CA VAL A 119 -2.47 -3.65 6.44
C VAL A 119 -1.77 -4.96 6.81
N MET A 120 -0.46 -4.94 7.06
CA MET A 120 0.28 -6.13 7.44
C MET A 120 -0.24 -6.78 8.72
N LYS A 121 -0.50 -5.99 9.78
CA LYS A 121 -1.06 -6.50 11.04
C LYS A 121 -2.44 -7.13 10.84
N ARG A 122 -3.27 -6.52 10.02
CA ARG A 122 -4.62 -6.99 9.72
C ARG A 122 -4.59 -8.34 9.00
N PHE A 123 -3.79 -8.47 7.96
CA PHE A 123 -3.62 -9.76 7.25
C PHE A 123 -3.02 -10.84 8.14
N GLN A 124 -2.04 -10.50 8.98
CA GLN A 124 -1.48 -11.45 9.95
C GLN A 124 -2.56 -11.97 10.91
N SER A 125 -3.41 -11.08 11.43
CA SER A 125 -4.50 -11.45 12.32
C SER A 125 -5.52 -12.34 11.62
N LEU A 126 -5.96 -11.99 10.40
CA LEU A 126 -6.91 -12.78 9.62
C LEU A 126 -6.40 -14.20 9.38
N LEU A 127 -5.15 -14.34 8.95
CA LEU A 127 -4.56 -15.64 8.62
C LEU A 127 -4.18 -16.47 9.86
N GLN A 128 -4.01 -15.85 11.03
CA GLN A 128 -3.79 -16.59 12.29
C GLN A 128 -5.02 -17.38 12.71
N HIS A 129 -6.21 -16.83 12.52
CA HIS A 129 -7.49 -17.45 12.92
C HIS A 129 -7.99 -18.51 11.93
N LYS A 130 -7.38 -18.60 10.76
CA LYS A 130 -7.78 -19.59 9.74
C LYS A 130 -7.09 -20.92 10.01
N GLU A 131 -7.86 -22.03 10.05
CA GLU A 131 -7.34 -23.40 10.13
C GLU A 131 -6.87 -23.92 8.74
N THR A 132 -5.98 -23.17 8.11
CA THR A 132 -5.44 -23.51 6.78
C THR A 132 -4.03 -24.09 6.93
N GLU A 133 -3.60 -24.90 5.97
CA GLU A 133 -2.23 -25.43 5.97
C GLU A 133 -1.18 -24.31 5.91
N LYS A 134 -0.04 -24.53 6.56
CA LYS A 134 1.03 -23.53 6.61
C LYS A 134 1.55 -23.15 5.23
N ALA A 135 1.54 -24.07 4.28
CA ALA A 135 1.98 -23.83 2.93
C ALA A 135 1.05 -22.84 2.20
N GLU A 136 -0.27 -23.02 2.31
CA GLU A 136 -1.25 -22.10 1.72
C GLU A 136 -1.16 -20.71 2.34
N LYS A 137 -1.03 -20.60 3.67
CA LYS A 137 -0.78 -19.30 4.33
C LYS A 137 0.49 -18.64 3.81
N ALA A 138 1.53 -19.42 3.54
CA ALA A 138 2.78 -18.90 2.99
C ALA A 138 2.60 -18.36 1.56
N GLU A 139 1.77 -19.01 0.74
CA GLU A 139 1.44 -18.51 -0.60
C GLU A 139 0.69 -17.19 -0.53
N VAL A 140 -0.31 -17.08 0.34
CA VAL A 140 -1.06 -15.82 0.56
C VAL A 140 -0.12 -14.70 1.03
N PHE A 141 0.76 -14.95 2.00
CA PHE A 141 1.74 -13.93 2.42
C PHE A 141 2.71 -13.56 1.29
N ALA A 142 3.13 -14.51 0.45
CA ALA A 142 3.99 -14.19 -0.69
C ALA A 142 3.26 -13.32 -1.72
N ALA A 143 1.97 -13.57 -1.97
CA ALA A 143 1.15 -12.76 -2.85
C ALA A 143 0.89 -11.35 -2.27
N ILE A 144 0.57 -11.22 -0.97
CA ILE A 144 0.48 -9.91 -0.29
C ILE A 144 1.79 -9.13 -0.42
N GLY A 145 2.94 -9.81 -0.25
CA GLY A 145 4.25 -9.20 -0.43
C GLY A 145 4.44 -8.66 -1.85
N ALA A 146 3.99 -9.37 -2.87
CA ALA A 146 4.07 -8.94 -4.26
C ALA A 146 3.21 -7.70 -4.52
N GLU A 147 1.99 -7.66 -4.00
CA GLU A 147 1.12 -6.50 -4.13
C GLU A 147 1.68 -5.27 -3.41
N LEU A 148 2.15 -5.42 -2.16
CA LEU A 148 2.80 -4.34 -1.43
C LEU A 148 4.03 -3.79 -2.16
N GLU A 149 4.80 -4.67 -2.80
CA GLU A 149 5.95 -4.28 -3.61
C GLU A 149 5.53 -3.51 -4.87
N CYS A 150 4.46 -3.93 -5.56
CA CYS A 150 3.89 -3.21 -6.70
C CYS A 150 3.44 -1.79 -6.30
N HIS A 151 2.98 -1.60 -5.08
CA HIS A 151 2.61 -0.30 -4.52
C HIS A 151 3.80 0.50 -3.95
N GLY A 152 5.04 -0.01 -4.05
CA GLY A 152 6.25 0.67 -3.60
C GLY A 152 6.54 0.52 -2.10
N HIS A 153 5.80 -0.31 -1.38
CA HIS A 153 5.96 -0.56 0.05
C HIS A 153 6.97 -1.69 0.33
N SER A 154 8.21 -1.51 -0.13
CA SER A 154 9.27 -2.54 -0.08
C SER A 154 9.59 -3.04 1.33
N GLY A 155 9.45 -2.21 2.38
CA GLY A 155 9.65 -2.60 3.77
C GLY A 155 8.61 -3.64 4.20
N GLN A 156 7.34 -3.34 4.03
CA GLN A 156 6.21 -4.21 4.39
C GLN A 156 6.14 -5.43 3.47
N ALA A 157 6.50 -5.28 2.19
CA ALA A 157 6.68 -6.42 1.28
C ALA A 157 7.72 -7.41 1.80
N MET A 158 8.88 -6.90 2.29
CA MET A 158 9.91 -7.72 2.91
C MET A 158 9.38 -8.47 4.14
N GLU A 159 8.62 -7.80 5.02
CA GLU A 159 8.01 -8.43 6.19
C GLU A 159 7.05 -9.56 5.78
N SER A 160 6.24 -9.34 4.75
CA SER A 160 5.32 -10.34 4.22
C SER A 160 6.04 -11.56 3.66
N TYR A 161 7.10 -11.36 2.87
CA TYR A 161 7.91 -12.46 2.35
C TYR A 161 8.64 -13.23 3.47
N VAL A 162 9.11 -12.54 4.51
CA VAL A 162 9.73 -13.19 5.68
C VAL A 162 8.70 -14.04 6.43
N ALA A 163 7.46 -13.54 6.59
CA ALA A 163 6.37 -14.34 7.17
C ALA A 163 6.07 -15.59 6.33
N ALA A 164 5.99 -15.44 5.00
CA ALA A 164 5.81 -16.57 4.07
C ALA A 164 6.93 -17.60 4.22
N GLN A 165 8.19 -17.17 4.26
CA GLN A 165 9.34 -18.07 4.41
C GLN A 165 9.38 -18.75 5.79
N GLY A 166 8.88 -18.08 6.84
CA GLY A 166 8.75 -18.65 8.18
C GLY A 166 7.72 -19.77 8.25
N LEU A 167 6.64 -19.67 7.47
CA LEU A 167 5.58 -20.68 7.37
C LEU A 167 5.98 -21.85 6.47
N ASP A 168 6.55 -21.55 5.30
CA ASP A 168 7.11 -22.54 4.37
C ASP A 168 8.52 -22.14 3.91
N PRO A 169 9.59 -22.75 4.50
CA PRO A 169 10.97 -22.50 4.10
C PRO A 169 11.30 -22.88 2.64
N LYS A 170 10.41 -23.64 1.98
CA LYS A 170 10.57 -24.04 0.59
C LYS A 170 9.88 -23.09 -0.40
N ASN A 171 9.14 -22.09 0.10
CA ASN A 171 8.50 -21.09 -0.75
C ASN A 171 9.56 -20.36 -1.59
N LYS A 172 9.57 -20.65 -2.89
CA LYS A 172 10.58 -20.11 -3.82
C LYS A 172 10.41 -18.61 -4.05
N ILE A 173 9.15 -18.16 -4.18
CA ILE A 173 8.81 -16.77 -4.45
C ILE A 173 9.35 -15.89 -3.31
N ALA A 174 8.97 -16.21 -2.07
CA ALA A 174 9.42 -15.47 -0.91
C ALA A 174 10.95 -15.42 -0.81
N LYS A 175 11.61 -16.56 -1.03
CA LYS A 175 13.08 -16.65 -0.97
C LYS A 175 13.77 -15.78 -2.02
N GLU A 176 13.30 -15.80 -3.26
CA GLU A 176 13.86 -15.02 -4.36
C GLU A 176 13.62 -13.53 -4.15
N ARG A 177 12.41 -13.15 -3.75
CA ARG A 177 12.07 -11.74 -3.51
C ARG A 177 12.82 -11.14 -2.32
N ILE A 178 12.95 -11.87 -1.20
CA ILE A 178 13.80 -11.46 -0.07
C ILE A 178 15.22 -11.18 -0.52
N LYS A 179 15.79 -12.07 -1.34
CA LYS A 179 17.15 -11.89 -1.87
C LYS A 179 17.25 -10.64 -2.75
N ALA A 180 16.28 -10.42 -3.61
CA ALA A 180 16.24 -9.26 -4.52
C ALA A 180 16.08 -7.95 -3.73
N LEU A 181 15.15 -7.88 -2.79
CA LEU A 181 14.93 -6.69 -1.95
C LEU A 181 16.15 -6.37 -1.08
N LYS A 182 16.79 -7.39 -0.48
CA LYS A 182 18.06 -7.17 0.26
C LYS A 182 19.17 -6.62 -0.61
N ALA A 183 19.27 -7.08 -1.86
CA ALA A 183 20.26 -6.57 -2.80
C ALA A 183 19.99 -5.12 -3.19
N SER A 184 18.72 -4.75 -3.44
CA SER A 184 18.29 -3.38 -3.72
C SER A 184 18.60 -2.45 -2.54
N MET A 185 18.16 -2.83 -1.32
CA MET A 185 18.42 -2.05 -0.11
C MET A 185 19.93 -1.87 0.19
N ALA A 186 20.74 -2.90 -0.08
CA ALA A 186 22.20 -2.81 0.07
C ALA A 186 22.83 -1.88 -0.96
N THR A 187 22.23 -1.76 -2.13
CA THR A 187 22.68 -0.86 -3.20
C THR A 187 22.35 0.58 -2.83
N ASP A 188 21.13 0.86 -2.41
CA ASP A 188 20.69 2.19 -1.96
C ASP A 188 21.56 2.68 -0.79
N SER A 189 21.78 1.84 0.21
CA SER A 189 22.64 2.18 1.36
C SER A 189 24.10 2.51 0.96
N ARG A 190 24.64 1.87 -0.08
CA ARG A 190 25.99 2.18 -0.59
C ARG A 190 26.02 3.53 -1.28
N TYR A 191 24.99 3.87 -2.03
CA TYR A 191 24.91 5.16 -2.71
C TYR A 191 24.70 6.31 -1.72
N ASP A 192 23.85 6.10 -0.71
CA ASP A 192 23.66 7.07 0.38
C ASP A 192 24.96 7.33 1.13
N TYR A 193 25.77 6.29 1.39
CA TYR A 193 27.10 6.45 1.98
C TYR A 193 28.01 7.31 1.10
N LEU A 194 28.04 7.07 -0.21
CA LEU A 194 28.87 7.84 -1.14
C LEU A 194 28.43 9.31 -1.23
N ILE A 195 27.12 9.57 -1.20
CA ILE A 195 26.56 10.93 -1.20
C ILE A 195 26.88 11.63 0.14
N ASN A 196 26.67 10.96 1.27
CA ASN A 196 26.94 11.51 2.60
C ASN A 196 28.43 11.81 2.83
N GLN A 197 29.32 11.01 2.26
CA GLN A 197 30.77 11.26 2.26
C GLN A 197 31.21 12.31 1.23
N LYS A 198 30.29 12.91 0.48
CA LYS A 198 30.55 13.88 -0.62
C LYS A 198 31.50 13.32 -1.70
N MET A 199 31.56 12.01 -1.84
CA MET A 199 32.40 11.35 -2.86
C MET A 199 31.74 11.40 -4.24
N VAL A 200 30.42 11.44 -4.30
CA VAL A 200 29.61 11.52 -5.52
C VAL A 200 28.40 12.41 -5.27
N THR A 201 28.05 13.24 -6.25
CA THR A 201 26.81 14.02 -6.21
C THR A 201 25.62 13.18 -6.72
N THR A 202 24.41 13.53 -6.31
CA THR A 202 23.17 12.90 -6.79
C THR A 202 23.06 12.93 -8.32
N ASP A 203 23.56 13.98 -8.96
CA ASP A 203 23.54 14.11 -10.43
C ASP A 203 24.59 13.24 -11.12
N GLN A 204 25.74 13.05 -10.51
CA GLN A 204 26.76 12.11 -11.00
C GLN A 204 26.25 10.66 -10.89
N LEU A 205 25.54 10.34 -9.82
CA LEU A 205 24.95 9.02 -9.65
C LEU A 205 23.85 8.75 -10.67
N LYS A 206 22.93 9.71 -10.90
CA LYS A 206 21.87 9.60 -11.93
C LYS A 206 22.39 9.46 -13.37
N LYS A 207 23.60 9.91 -13.64
CA LYS A 207 24.24 9.75 -14.97
C LYS A 207 24.97 8.42 -15.11
N ALA A 208 25.27 7.74 -14.01
CA ALA A 208 26.01 6.49 -13.98
C ALA A 208 25.10 5.24 -13.89
N LEU A 209 23.82 5.44 -13.53
CA LEU A 209 22.76 4.44 -13.51
C LEU A 209 21.88 4.56 -14.76
#